data_4dabadc4a2ec318d6e5b58e00bbbd7fa
#
_entry.id   4dabadc4a2ec318d6e5b58e00bbbd7fa
#
_cell.length_a   1.000
_cell.length_b   1.000
_cell.length_c   1.000
_cell.angle_alpha   90.00
_cell.angle_beta   90.00
_cell.angle_gamma   90.00
#
_symmetry.space_group_name_H-M   'P 1'
#
loop_
_entity.id
_entity.type
_entity.pdbx_description
1 polymer ?
#
loop_
_entity_poly.entity_id
_entity_poly.type
_entity_poly.pdbx_seq_one_letter_code
_entity_poly.pdbx_strand_id
1 'polypeptide(L)' 'MCIAIPALVTSMNGNEAVAEVGDRPRQINISLTPEVNVGDYVLLRNGYATTVISEEEALEIFELLEEIAKIDSD' A
#
# COMPACT_ATOMS: atom_id res chain seq x y z
N MET A 1 7.71 1.62 -15.66
CA MET A 1 7.27 2.73 -14.81
C MET A 1 6.81 2.19 -13.47
N CYS A 2 7.32 2.75 -12.41
CA CYS A 2 6.96 2.29 -11.07
C CYS A 2 5.79 3.09 -10.54
N ILE A 3 4.71 2.38 -10.22
CA ILE A 3 3.53 3.00 -9.64
C ILE A 3 3.48 2.56 -8.17
N ALA A 4 3.35 3.53 -7.27
CA ALA A 4 3.18 3.21 -5.86
C ALA A 4 1.76 2.70 -5.63
N ILE A 5 1.64 1.61 -4.89
CA ILE A 5 0.37 0.95 -4.65
C ILE A 5 -0.01 1.12 -3.19
N PRO A 6 -1.23 1.59 -2.89
CA PRO A 6 -1.66 1.69 -1.50
C PRO A 6 -1.90 0.31 -0.89
N ALA A 7 -1.54 0.15 0.36
CA ALA A 7 -1.75 -1.08 1.08
C ALA A 7 -2.15 -0.77 2.52
N LEU A 8 -3.01 -1.62 3.08
CA LEU A 8 -3.47 -1.47 4.46
C LEU A 8 -2.64 -2.37 5.36
N VAL A 9 -1.96 -1.78 6.33
CA VAL A 9 -1.14 -2.54 7.27
C VAL A 9 -2.05 -3.28 8.26
N THR A 10 -1.94 -4.60 8.28
CA THR A 10 -2.77 -5.45 9.14
C THR A 10 -2.01 -6.05 10.33
N SER A 11 -0.70 -6.19 10.22
CA SER A 11 0.11 -6.64 11.33
C SER A 11 1.54 -6.13 11.18
N MET A 12 2.28 -6.09 12.27
CA MET A 12 3.63 -5.57 12.29
C MET A 12 4.53 -6.46 13.14
N ASN A 13 5.78 -6.62 12.71
CA ASN A 13 6.78 -7.38 13.44
C ASN A 13 8.16 -6.79 13.15
N GLY A 14 8.64 -5.90 14.04
CA GLY A 14 9.91 -5.23 13.83
C GLY A 14 9.88 -4.34 12.59
N ASN A 15 10.81 -4.56 11.68
CA ASN A 15 10.90 -3.81 10.42
C ASN A 15 10.03 -4.40 9.31
N GLU A 16 9.33 -5.48 9.62
CA GLU A 16 8.47 -6.14 8.67
C GLU A 16 7.01 -5.97 9.05
N ALA A 17 6.14 -6.01 8.08
CA ALA A 17 4.71 -5.92 8.31
C ALA A 17 4.00 -6.74 7.26
N VAL A 18 2.74 -7.05 7.55
CA VAL A 18 1.85 -7.62 6.55
C VAL A 18 0.85 -6.53 6.17
N ALA A 19 0.69 -6.32 4.90
CA ALA A 19 -0.26 -5.34 4.38
C ALA A 19 -1.10 -5.97 3.30
N GLU A 20 -2.34 -5.55 3.21
CA GLU A 20 -3.25 -6.03 2.17
C GLU A 20 -3.20 -5.11 0.97
N VAL A 21 -2.93 -5.69 -0.19
CA VAL A 21 -2.98 -5.02 -1.49
C VAL A 21 -4.18 -5.60 -2.21
N GLY A 22 -5.23 -4.80 -2.32
CA GLY A 22 -6.53 -5.33 -2.72
C GLY A 22 -7.03 -6.26 -1.63
N ASP A 23 -7.27 -7.52 -1.96
CA ASP A 23 -7.69 -8.52 -0.98
C ASP A 23 -6.61 -9.59 -0.74
N ARG A 24 -5.35 -9.30 -1.09
CA ARG A 24 -4.24 -10.22 -0.92
C ARG A 24 -3.25 -9.71 0.11
N PRO A 25 -2.89 -10.51 1.10
CA PRO A 25 -1.86 -10.12 2.06
C PRO A 25 -0.48 -10.21 1.44
N ARG A 26 0.39 -9.26 1.78
CA ARG A 26 1.78 -9.26 1.34
C ARG A 26 2.67 -8.87 2.49
N GLN A 27 3.83 -9.51 2.56
CA GLN A 27 4.86 -9.12 3.51
C GLN A 27 5.63 -7.94 2.93
N ILE A 28 5.79 -6.89 3.73
CA ILE A 28 6.43 -5.66 3.30
C ILE A 28 7.47 -5.23 4.32
N ASN A 29 8.36 -4.35 3.89
CA ASN A 29 9.38 -3.76 4.77
C ASN A 29 8.95 -2.34 5.14
N ILE A 30 8.93 -2.05 6.43
CA ILE A 30 8.49 -0.75 6.95
C ILE A 30 9.63 0.04 7.58
N SER A 31 10.89 -0.29 7.24
CA SER A 31 12.03 0.43 7.80
C SER A 31 12.07 1.90 7.38
N LEU A 32 11.45 2.25 6.26
CA LEU A 32 11.37 3.62 5.79
C LEU A 32 10.22 4.42 6.42
N THR A 33 9.30 3.72 7.07
CA THR A 33 8.13 4.34 7.71
C THR A 33 7.99 3.83 9.14
N PRO A 34 8.98 4.14 10.01
CA PRO A 34 8.95 3.59 11.38
C PRO A 34 7.76 4.06 12.22
N GLU A 35 7.11 5.14 11.83
CA GLU A 35 5.95 5.69 12.53
C GLU A 35 4.63 5.02 12.15
N VAL A 36 4.65 4.07 11.21
CA VAL A 36 3.43 3.41 10.76
C VAL A 36 2.82 2.54 11.86
N ASN A 37 1.49 2.45 11.90
CA ASN A 37 0.76 1.63 12.83
C ASN A 37 -0.19 0.70 12.08
N VAL A 38 -0.60 -0.37 12.76
CA VAL A 38 -1.65 -1.26 12.22
C VAL A 38 -2.91 -0.43 11.97
N GLY A 39 -3.50 -0.62 10.80
CA GLY A 39 -4.65 0.16 10.37
C GLY A 39 -4.31 1.35 9.48
N ASP A 40 -3.03 1.68 9.38
CA ASP A 40 -2.60 2.76 8.49
C ASP A 40 -2.45 2.27 7.07
N TYR A 41 -2.65 3.17 6.13
CA TYR A 41 -2.36 2.91 4.72
C TYR A 41 -0.97 3.42 4.40
N VAL A 42 -0.27 2.66 3.57
CA VAL A 42 1.07 3.04 3.10
C VAL A 42 1.14 2.87 1.60
N LEU A 43 2.05 3.61 0.98
CA LEU A 43 2.36 3.40 -0.42
C LEU A 43 3.50 2.40 -0.53
N LEU A 44 3.31 1.37 -1.35
CA LEU A 44 4.31 0.33 -1.56
C LEU A 44 5.05 0.55 -2.87
N ARG A 45 6.35 0.31 -2.81
CA ARG A 45 7.21 0.36 -3.98
C ARG A 45 8.31 -0.67 -3.79
N ASN A 46 8.38 -1.64 -4.68
CA ASN A 46 9.37 -2.73 -4.61
C ASN A 46 9.37 -3.47 -3.26
N GLY A 47 8.18 -3.63 -2.65
CA GLY A 47 8.06 -4.33 -1.38
C GLY A 47 8.37 -3.49 -0.16
N TYR A 48 8.65 -2.20 -0.34
CA TYR A 48 8.92 -1.26 0.75
C TYR A 48 7.77 -0.29 0.91
N ALA A 49 7.37 -0.03 2.16
CA ALA A 49 6.47 1.06 2.45
C ALA A 49 7.27 2.36 2.39
N THR A 50 6.93 3.24 1.46
CA THR A 50 7.70 4.46 1.23
C THR A 50 7.14 5.67 1.95
N THR A 51 5.84 5.68 2.20
CA THR A 51 5.21 6.78 2.94
C THR A 51 3.88 6.32 3.52
N VAL A 52 3.50 6.91 4.63
CA VAL A 52 2.19 6.69 5.24
C VAL A 52 1.22 7.69 4.63
N ILE A 53 0.05 7.22 4.23
CA ILE A 53 -0.96 8.07 3.62
C ILE A 53 -2.28 7.95 4.38
N SER A 54 -3.19 8.88 4.14
CA SER A 54 -4.51 8.83 4.74
C SER A 54 -5.42 7.85 3.99
N GLU A 55 -6.50 7.46 4.64
CA GLU A 55 -7.50 6.62 3.99
C GLU A 55 -8.07 7.29 2.74
N GLU A 56 -8.32 8.59 2.83
CA GLU A 56 -8.83 9.34 1.67
C GLU A 56 -7.87 9.31 0.50
N GLU A 57 -6.59 9.50 0.77
CA GLU A 57 -5.57 9.44 -0.28
C GLU A 57 -5.49 8.05 -0.88
N ALA A 58 -5.58 7.02 -0.04
CA ALA A 58 -5.55 5.63 -0.51
C ALA A 58 -6.73 5.36 -1.43
N LEU A 59 -7.93 5.81 -1.06
CA LEU A 59 -9.12 5.60 -1.87
C LEU A 59 -9.02 6.30 -3.22
N GLU A 60 -8.49 7.51 -3.26
CA GLU A 60 -8.27 8.24 -4.51
C GLU A 60 -7.33 7.49 -5.44
N ILE A 61 -6.25 6.94 -4.89
CA ILE A 61 -5.30 6.19 -5.69
C ILE A 61 -5.93 4.90 -6.21
N PHE A 62 -6.70 4.20 -5.38
CA PHE A 62 -7.41 2.99 -5.82
C PHE A 62 -8.36 3.29 -6.98
N GLU A 63 -9.08 4.41 -6.93
CA GLU A 63 -9.96 4.81 -8.01
C GLU A 63 -9.20 5.03 -9.31
N LEU A 64 -8.05 5.68 -9.24
CA LEU A 64 -7.21 5.89 -10.41
C LEU A 64 -6.69 4.57 -10.97
N LEU A 65 -6.29 3.65 -10.11
CA LEU A 65 -5.82 2.34 -10.54
C LEU A 65 -6.93 1.53 -11.20
N GLU A 66 -8.15 1.62 -10.69
CA GLU A 66 -9.29 0.95 -11.30
C GLU A 66 -9.58 1.48 -12.69
N GLU A 67 -9.49 2.79 -12.89
CA GLU A 67 -9.69 3.38 -14.20
C GLU A 67 -8.64 2.91 -15.19
N ILE A 68 -7.39 2.85 -14.76
CA ILE A 68 -6.31 2.35 -15.60
C ILE A 68 -6.54 0.88 -15.96
N ALA A 69 -6.93 0.07 -14.99
CA ALA A 69 -7.20 -1.35 -15.20
C ALA A 69 -8.37 -1.55 -16.17
N LYS A 70 -9.40 -0.72 -16.09
CA LYS A 70 -10.53 -0.80 -17.02
C LYS A 70 -10.11 -0.50 -18.44
N ILE A 71 -9.24 0.49 -18.62
CA ILE A 71 -8.75 0.84 -19.94
C ILE A 71 -7.93 -0.31 -20.50
N ASP A 72 -7.07 -0.90 -19.68
CA ASP A 72 -6.21 -2.00 -20.09
C ASP A 72 -6.97 -3.29 -20.38
N SER A 73 -8.11 -3.51 -19.72
CA SER A 73 -8.85 -4.75 -19.87
C SER A 73 -9.68 -4.80 -21.16
N ASP A 74 -9.76 -3.70 -21.84
CA ASP A 74 -10.41 -3.64 -23.15
C ASP A 74 -9.38 -3.80 -24.25
#